data_7d0b4ea5dfb225056eb4747c4f91a7b0
#
_entry.id   7d0b4ea5dfb225056eb4747c4f91a7b0
#
_cell.length_a   1.000
_cell.length_b   1.000
_cell.length_c   1.000
_cell.angle_alpha   90.00
_cell.angle_beta   90.00
_cell.angle_gamma   90.00
#
_symmetry.space_group_name_H-M   'P 1'
#
loop_
_entity.id
_entity.type
_entity.pdbx_description
1 polymer ?
#
loop_
_entity_poly.entity_id
_entity_poly.type
_entity_poly.pdbx_seq_one_letter_code
_entity_poly.pdbx_strand_id
1 'polypeptide(L)'
;MNQENAMNTQQVDALEEKLVQVNRVAKVVKGGRIFGFTALTVVGDGNGRVGFGRGKAKEVPIAIQKAMENARRSMVEVELNNTTLWYPIKAKHGSANVYMQPASEGTGIIAGGAMRAVLELAGVQNVLAKCYGLSLIHI
;
A
#
# COMPACT_ATOMS: atom_id res chain seq x y z
N MET A 1 -6.66 33.79 8.53
CA MET A 1 -6.41 32.34 8.27
C MET A 1 -7.67 31.58 8.62
N ASN A 2 -8.29 30.99 7.65
CA ASN A 2 -9.56 30.30 7.87
C ASN A 2 -9.29 28.96 8.56
N GLN A 3 -10.12 28.61 9.54
CA GLN A 3 -10.04 27.35 10.26
C GLN A 3 -10.11 26.12 9.33
N GLU A 4 -10.75 26.24 8.19
CA GLU A 4 -10.83 25.19 7.18
C GLU A 4 -9.47 24.81 6.58
N ASN A 5 -8.59 25.79 6.39
CA ASN A 5 -7.24 25.51 5.89
C ASN A 5 -6.38 24.77 6.91
N ALA A 6 -6.58 25.06 8.19
CA ALA A 6 -5.87 24.35 9.26
C ALA A 6 -6.33 22.89 9.40
N MET A 7 -7.63 22.63 9.21
CA MET A 7 -8.17 21.25 9.22
C MET A 7 -7.66 20.44 8.04
N ASN A 8 -7.59 21.02 6.86
CA ASN A 8 -7.08 20.34 5.68
C ASN A 8 -5.60 20.00 5.82
N THR A 9 -4.82 20.87 6.42
CA THR A 9 -3.41 20.64 6.68
C THR A 9 -3.22 19.51 7.69
N GLN A 10 -4.05 19.45 8.73
CA GLN A 10 -3.99 18.38 9.72
C GLN A 10 -4.39 17.01 9.13
N GLN A 11 -5.36 16.99 8.22
CA GLN A 11 -5.74 15.74 7.54
C GLN A 11 -4.64 15.23 6.61
N VAL A 12 -3.91 16.12 5.94
CA VAL A 12 -2.77 15.74 5.11
C VAL A 12 -1.61 15.23 5.96
N ASP A 13 -1.35 15.89 7.11
CA ASP A 13 -0.29 15.50 8.03
C ASP A 13 -0.58 14.19 8.77
N ALA A 14 -1.86 13.76 8.81
CA ALA A 14 -2.26 12.51 9.46
C ALA A 14 -2.04 11.27 8.59
N LEU A 15 -1.67 11.43 7.33
CA LEU A 15 -1.41 10.31 6.43
C LEU A 15 -0.03 9.70 6.71
N GLU A 16 -0.01 8.39 6.92
CA GLU A 16 1.22 7.62 7.03
C GLU A 16 1.56 6.99 5.69
N GLU A 17 2.83 6.92 5.40
CA GLU A 17 3.34 6.39 4.15
C GLU A 17 4.36 5.28 4.43
N LYS A 18 4.28 4.19 3.67
CA LYS A 18 5.27 3.11 3.73
C LYS A 18 5.76 2.77 2.35
N LEU A 19 7.08 2.67 2.21
CA LEU A 19 7.70 2.14 1.02
C LEU A 19 7.69 0.62 1.11
N VAL A 20 6.95 -0.02 0.20
CA VAL A 20 6.82 -1.48 0.18
C VAL A 20 7.99 -2.11 -0.56
N GLN A 21 8.34 -1.57 -1.73
CA GLN A 21 9.36 -2.19 -2.56
C GLN A 21 9.96 -1.17 -3.53
N VAL A 22 11.26 -1.30 -3.78
CA VAL A 22 11.95 -0.60 -4.86
C VAL A 22 12.64 -1.64 -5.74
N ASN A 23 12.33 -1.63 -7.02
CA ASN A 23 12.93 -2.52 -8.00
C ASN A 23 13.76 -1.71 -9.01
N ARG A 24 14.92 -2.24 -9.33
CA ARG A 24 15.72 -1.72 -10.44
C ARG A 24 15.30 -2.43 -11.72
N VAL A 25 14.96 -1.66 -12.75
CA VAL A 25 14.59 -2.18 -14.06
C VAL A 25 15.56 -1.68 -15.11
N ALA A 26 15.78 -2.48 -16.14
CA ALA A 26 16.67 -2.14 -17.23
C ALA A 26 15.90 -2.24 -18.55
N LYS A 27 16.05 -1.22 -19.41
CA LYS A 27 15.52 -1.22 -20.76
C LYS A 27 16.69 -1.35 -21.74
N VAL A 28 16.65 -2.36 -22.59
CA VAL A 28 17.66 -2.54 -23.64
C VAL A 28 17.30 -1.66 -24.81
N VAL A 29 18.22 -0.78 -25.18
CA VAL A 29 18.11 0.10 -26.33
C VAL A 29 19.30 -0.10 -27.25
N LYS A 30 19.27 0.52 -28.43
CA LYS A 30 20.27 0.34 -29.49
C LYS A 30 21.71 0.67 -29.09
N GLY A 31 21.93 1.51 -28.10
CA GLY A 31 23.25 1.93 -27.61
C GLY A 31 23.66 1.38 -26.25
N GLY A 32 22.90 0.43 -25.69
CA GLY A 32 23.19 -0.13 -24.37
C GLY A 32 21.95 -0.37 -23.52
N ARG A 33 22.07 -0.21 -22.21
CA ARG A 33 20.96 -0.41 -21.27
C ARG A 33 20.65 0.91 -20.55
N ILE A 34 19.39 1.25 -20.47
CA ILE A 34 18.90 2.36 -19.66
C ILE A 34 18.31 1.77 -18.38
N PHE A 35 18.85 2.21 -17.24
CA PHE A 35 18.36 1.76 -15.93
C PHE A 35 17.34 2.73 -15.40
N GLY A 36 16.37 2.18 -14.71
CA GLY A 36 15.35 2.93 -14.01
C GLY A 36 14.95 2.22 -12.72
N PHE A 37 14.14 2.89 -11.91
CA PHE A 37 13.65 2.35 -10.65
C PHE A 37 12.14 2.42 -10.63
N THR A 38 11.52 1.37 -10.08
CA THR A 38 10.09 1.34 -9.81
C THR A 38 9.89 1.24 -8.31
N ALA A 39 9.16 2.18 -7.75
CA ALA A 39 8.81 2.17 -6.34
C ALA A 39 7.33 1.83 -6.17
N LEU A 40 7.02 1.06 -5.15
CA LEU A 40 5.65 0.76 -4.73
C LEU A 40 5.48 1.27 -3.31
N THR A 41 4.52 2.17 -3.13
CA THR A 41 4.23 2.76 -1.82
C THR A 41 2.77 2.58 -1.44
N VAL A 42 2.51 2.60 -0.15
CA VAL A 42 1.17 2.55 0.43
C VAL A 42 1.00 3.76 1.34
N VAL A 43 -0.13 4.41 1.25
CA VAL A 43 -0.50 5.56 2.08
C VAL A 43 -1.81 5.25 2.78
N GLY A 44 -1.93 5.61 4.04
CA GLY A 44 -3.16 5.41 4.80
C GLY A 44 -3.27 6.35 5.98
N ASP A 45 -4.49 6.54 6.47
CA ASP A 45 -4.77 7.40 7.61
C ASP A 45 -4.94 6.64 8.93
N GLY A 46 -4.91 5.31 8.89
CA GLY A 46 -5.13 4.46 10.04
C GLY A 46 -6.59 4.36 10.49
N ASN A 47 -7.52 4.92 9.74
CA ASN A 47 -8.94 4.98 10.07
C ASN A 47 -9.85 4.45 8.96
N GLY A 48 -9.37 3.52 8.17
CA GLY A 48 -10.15 2.89 7.11
C GLY A 48 -9.91 3.47 5.73
N ARG A 49 -8.97 4.39 5.55
CA ARG A 49 -8.60 4.91 4.23
C ARG A 49 -7.20 4.45 3.88
N VAL A 50 -7.04 3.88 2.71
CA VAL A 50 -5.76 3.36 2.23
C VAL A 50 -5.66 3.51 0.73
N GLY A 51 -4.47 3.76 0.23
CA GLY A 51 -4.19 3.80 -1.18
C GLY A 51 -2.80 3.26 -1.48
N PHE A 52 -2.60 2.80 -2.70
CA PHE A 52 -1.28 2.39 -3.14
C PHE A 52 -0.94 3.07 -4.46
N GLY A 53 0.35 3.20 -4.71
CA GLY A 53 0.81 3.82 -5.94
C GLY A 53 2.16 3.29 -6.38
N ARG A 54 2.38 3.35 -7.68
CA ARG A 54 3.64 3.04 -8.31
C ARG A 54 4.24 4.28 -8.93
N GLY A 55 5.55 4.38 -8.86
CA GLY A 55 6.29 5.43 -9.52
C GLY A 55 7.51 4.90 -10.23
N LYS A 56 7.77 5.40 -11.43
CA LYS A 56 8.97 5.06 -12.22
C LYS A 56 9.80 6.31 -12.42
N ALA A 57 11.09 6.20 -12.22
CA ALA A 57 12.04 7.27 -12.49
C ALA A 57 13.44 6.73 -12.66
N LYS A 58 14.34 7.57 -13.15
CA LYS A 58 15.77 7.23 -13.28
C LYS A 58 16.49 7.25 -11.94
N GLU A 59 15.91 7.90 -10.95
CA GLU A 59 16.45 8.01 -9.58
C GLU A 59 15.46 7.51 -8.56
N VAL A 60 15.96 6.88 -7.50
CA VAL A 60 15.12 6.30 -6.44
C VAL A 60 14.27 7.35 -5.73
N PRO A 61 14.79 8.51 -5.27
CA PRO A 61 13.97 9.51 -4.58
C PRO A 61 12.79 10.01 -5.42
N ILE A 62 13.01 10.22 -6.70
CA ILE A 62 11.97 10.68 -7.63
C ILE A 62 10.90 9.59 -7.84
N ALA A 63 11.32 8.34 -7.98
CA ALA A 63 10.40 7.20 -8.10
C ALA A 63 9.51 7.07 -6.86
N ILE A 64 10.07 7.20 -5.67
CA ILE A 64 9.34 7.15 -4.41
C ILE A 64 8.33 8.30 -4.32
N GLN A 65 8.74 9.51 -4.67
CA GLN A 65 7.86 10.67 -4.65
C GLN A 65 6.68 10.52 -5.59
N LYS A 66 6.91 10.04 -6.81
CA LYS A 66 5.83 9.77 -7.77
C LYS A 66 4.88 8.69 -7.27
N ALA A 67 5.43 7.64 -6.67
CA ALA A 67 4.62 6.55 -6.10
C ALA A 67 3.71 7.07 -4.96
N MET A 68 4.23 7.91 -4.09
CA MET A 68 3.46 8.50 -2.99
C MET A 68 2.34 9.40 -3.49
N GLU A 69 2.59 10.23 -4.50
CA GLU A 69 1.56 11.06 -5.12
C GLU A 69 0.43 10.22 -5.72
N ASN A 70 0.80 9.18 -6.46
CA ASN A 70 -0.18 8.26 -7.05
C ASN A 70 -0.99 7.52 -5.98
N ALA A 71 -0.36 7.13 -4.89
CA ALA A 71 -1.04 6.50 -3.77
C ALA A 71 -2.07 7.42 -3.13
N ARG A 72 -1.73 8.68 -2.90
CA ARG A 72 -2.65 9.68 -2.34
C ARG A 72 -3.87 9.92 -3.22
N ARG A 73 -3.70 9.87 -4.54
CA ARG A 73 -4.80 10.04 -5.50
C ARG A 73 -5.72 8.84 -5.58
N SER A 74 -5.23 7.67 -5.21
CA SER A 74 -5.94 6.39 -5.37
C SER A 74 -6.50 5.86 -4.06
N MET A 75 -6.65 6.70 -3.05
CA MET A 75 -7.16 6.27 -1.74
C MET A 75 -8.61 5.83 -1.82
N VAL A 76 -8.91 4.72 -1.16
CA VAL A 76 -10.27 4.18 -1.03
C VAL A 76 -10.63 4.01 0.43
N GLU A 77 -11.92 4.04 0.72
CA GLU A 77 -12.42 3.75 2.07
C GLU A 77 -12.67 2.27 2.23
N VAL A 78 -12.28 1.74 3.39
CA VAL A 78 -12.52 0.36 3.78
C VAL A 78 -13.35 0.37 5.04
N GLU A 79 -14.44 -0.40 5.05
CA GLU A 79 -15.26 -0.56 6.25
C GLU A 79 -14.58 -1.52 7.23
N LEU A 80 -14.36 -1.05 8.44
CA LEU A 80 -13.75 -1.83 9.50
C LEU A 80 -14.75 -2.09 10.62
N ASN A 81 -14.69 -3.28 11.22
CA ASN A 81 -15.39 -3.60 12.46
C ASN A 81 -14.44 -3.32 13.63
N ASN A 82 -14.39 -2.06 14.09
CA ASN A 82 -13.42 -1.56 15.06
C ASN A 82 -11.98 -1.80 14.59
N THR A 83 -11.34 -2.89 15.00
CA THR A 83 -9.94 -3.20 14.71
C THR A 83 -9.77 -4.37 13.73
N THR A 84 -10.85 -4.90 13.17
CA THR A 84 -10.83 -6.09 12.31
C THR A 84 -11.81 -5.95 11.13
N LEU A 85 -11.87 -6.98 10.30
CA LEU A 85 -12.80 -7.04 9.18
C LEU A 85 -14.18 -7.53 9.65
N TRP A 86 -15.22 -7.21 8.86
CA TRP A 86 -16.58 -7.67 9.15
C TRP A 86 -16.78 -9.15 8.82
N TYR A 87 -16.17 -9.64 7.75
CA TYR A 87 -16.34 -11.01 7.26
C TYR A 87 -15.12 -11.46 6.45
N PRO A 88 -14.94 -12.78 6.24
CA PRO A 88 -13.84 -13.27 5.39
C PRO A 88 -14.01 -12.81 3.95
N ILE A 89 -12.90 -12.48 3.31
CA ILE A 89 -12.88 -11.95 1.95
C ILE A 89 -11.84 -12.71 1.12
N LYS A 90 -12.23 -13.06 -0.10
CA LYS A 90 -11.32 -13.55 -1.13
C LYS A 90 -11.31 -12.56 -2.28
N ALA A 91 -10.12 -12.25 -2.80
CA ALA A 91 -9.97 -11.39 -3.95
C ALA A 91 -8.90 -11.93 -4.88
N LYS A 92 -9.07 -11.65 -6.17
CA LYS A 92 -8.12 -12.06 -7.19
C LYS A 92 -7.74 -10.86 -8.06
N HIS A 93 -6.45 -10.71 -8.30
CA HIS A 93 -5.92 -9.71 -9.22
C HIS A 93 -4.80 -10.33 -10.04
N GLY A 94 -5.04 -10.53 -11.35
CA GLY A 94 -4.11 -11.30 -12.19
C GLY A 94 -3.97 -12.73 -11.68
N SER A 95 -2.75 -13.18 -11.45
CA SER A 95 -2.47 -14.50 -10.89
C SER A 95 -2.44 -14.52 -9.36
N ALA A 96 -2.54 -13.36 -8.73
CA ALA A 96 -2.52 -13.25 -7.28
C ALA A 96 -3.89 -13.51 -6.67
N ASN A 97 -3.95 -14.39 -5.69
CA ASN A 97 -5.14 -14.66 -4.90
C ASN A 97 -4.88 -14.26 -3.46
N VAL A 98 -5.80 -13.52 -2.87
CA VAL A 98 -5.69 -13.04 -1.50
C VAL A 98 -6.88 -13.54 -0.70
N TYR A 99 -6.61 -14.06 0.48
CA TYR A 99 -7.63 -14.44 1.45
C TYR A 99 -7.37 -13.71 2.75
N MET A 100 -8.42 -13.09 3.30
CA MET A 100 -8.36 -12.40 4.59
C MET A 100 -9.55 -12.84 5.43
N GLN A 101 -9.33 -13.01 6.74
CA GLN A 101 -10.42 -13.30 7.68
C GLN A 101 -10.28 -12.44 8.93
N PRO A 102 -11.42 -12.09 9.58
CA PRO A 102 -11.38 -11.37 10.84
C PRO A 102 -10.71 -12.19 11.93
N ALA A 103 -10.11 -11.50 12.88
CA ALA A 103 -9.48 -12.13 14.04
C ALA A 103 -9.91 -11.41 15.33
N SER A 104 -9.79 -12.08 16.46
CA SER A 104 -10.12 -11.52 17.76
C SER A 104 -9.05 -10.50 18.19
N GLU A 105 -9.43 -9.62 19.12
CA GLU A 105 -8.49 -8.67 19.70
C GLU A 105 -7.27 -9.37 20.28
N GLY A 106 -6.12 -8.77 20.08
CA GLY A 106 -4.85 -9.32 20.55
C GLY A 106 -4.17 -10.27 19.58
N THR A 107 -4.82 -10.67 18.47
CA THR A 107 -4.22 -11.53 17.47
C THR A 107 -3.12 -10.82 16.69
N GLY A 108 -3.28 -9.53 16.42
CA GLY A 108 -2.37 -8.76 15.61
C GLY A 108 -2.56 -9.01 14.11
N ILE A 109 -1.66 -8.46 13.30
CA ILE A 109 -1.68 -8.63 11.85
C ILE A 109 -0.79 -9.81 11.48
N ILE A 110 -1.43 -10.90 11.04
CA ILE A 110 -0.72 -12.08 10.56
C ILE A 110 -0.84 -12.10 9.03
N ALA A 111 0.18 -11.55 8.37
CA ALA A 111 0.18 -11.38 6.92
C ALA A 111 1.61 -11.24 6.39
N GLY A 112 1.80 -11.48 5.11
CA GLY A 112 3.07 -11.21 4.43
C GLY A 112 3.39 -9.72 4.35
N GLY A 113 4.65 -9.38 4.02
CA GLY A 113 5.16 -8.01 4.13
C GLY A 113 4.33 -6.94 3.43
N ALA A 114 3.97 -7.14 2.15
CA ALA A 114 3.19 -6.17 1.40
C ALA A 114 1.77 -6.03 1.93
N MET A 115 1.10 -7.14 2.22
CA MET A 115 -0.23 -7.13 2.81
C MET A 115 -0.24 -6.50 4.19
N ARG A 116 0.77 -6.77 5.00
CA ARG A 116 0.90 -6.19 6.32
C ARG A 116 0.99 -4.67 6.26
N ALA A 117 1.76 -4.12 5.33
CA ALA A 117 1.88 -2.68 5.15
C ALA A 117 0.53 -2.04 4.81
N VAL A 118 -0.23 -2.63 3.89
CA VAL A 118 -1.55 -2.14 3.50
C VAL A 118 -2.52 -2.19 4.68
N LEU A 119 -2.56 -3.31 5.40
CA LEU A 119 -3.49 -3.51 6.51
C LEU A 119 -3.17 -2.59 7.70
N GLU A 120 -1.91 -2.41 8.04
CA GLU A 120 -1.51 -1.47 9.10
C GLU A 120 -1.93 -0.04 8.78
N LEU A 121 -1.69 0.42 7.57
CA LEU A 121 -2.03 1.78 7.16
C LEU A 121 -3.54 1.99 6.99
N ALA A 122 -4.29 0.93 6.69
CA ALA A 122 -5.75 1.00 6.67
C ALA A 122 -6.38 1.07 8.06
N GLY A 123 -5.62 0.73 9.10
CA GLY A 123 -6.13 0.75 10.47
C GLY A 123 -6.59 -0.60 10.98
N VAL A 124 -6.36 -1.66 10.24
CA VAL A 124 -6.65 -3.02 10.71
C VAL A 124 -5.59 -3.43 11.72
N GLN A 125 -6.00 -3.90 12.88
CA GLN A 125 -5.10 -4.32 13.96
C GLN A 125 -5.11 -5.83 14.17
N ASN A 126 -6.18 -6.51 13.79
CA ASN A 126 -6.35 -7.94 14.02
C ASN A 126 -6.91 -8.59 12.75
N VAL A 127 -6.10 -9.39 12.08
CA VAL A 127 -6.47 -10.03 10.82
C VAL A 127 -5.54 -11.21 10.54
N LEU A 128 -6.10 -12.26 9.92
CA LEU A 128 -5.34 -13.34 9.33
C LEU A 128 -5.45 -13.21 7.81
N ALA A 129 -4.32 -13.09 7.13
CA ALA A 129 -4.29 -12.91 5.69
C ALA A 129 -3.23 -13.78 5.04
N LYS A 130 -3.52 -14.22 3.82
CA LYS A 130 -2.61 -15.06 3.05
C LYS A 130 -2.71 -14.73 1.57
N CYS A 131 -1.56 -14.66 0.91
CA CYS A 131 -1.45 -14.57 -0.55
C CYS A 131 -1.13 -15.92 -1.13
N TYR A 132 -1.82 -16.28 -2.21
CA TYR A 132 -1.59 -17.51 -2.96
C TYR A 132 -1.28 -17.18 -4.40
N GLY A 133 -0.47 -17.99 -5.07
CA GLY A 133 -0.19 -17.84 -6.49
C GLY A 133 0.80 -16.74 -6.85
N LEU A 134 1.38 -16.07 -5.87
CA LEU A 134 2.46 -15.12 -6.10
C LEU A 134 3.80 -15.86 -6.16
N SER A 135 4.48 -15.78 -7.31
CA SER A 135 5.89 -16.15 -7.33
C SER A 135 6.71 -15.03 -6.71
N LEU A 136 7.88 -15.35 -6.18
CA LEU A 136 8.79 -14.35 -5.59
C LEU A 136 9.21 -13.25 -6.58
N ILE A 137 9.04 -13.49 -7.86
CA ILE A 137 9.40 -12.58 -8.94
C ILE A 137 8.30 -11.52 -9.18
N HIS A 138 7.08 -11.77 -8.73
CA HIS A 138 5.91 -10.94 -9.04
C HIS A 138 5.35 -10.16 -7.83
N ILE A 139 6.03 -10.20 -6.73
CA ILE A 139 5.64 -9.44 -5.54
C ILE A 139 5.86 -7.95 -5.74
#